data_fa7546eb9f9227f892a93ca18d8d60b1
#
_entry.id   fa7546eb9f9227f892a93ca18d8d60b1
#
_cell.length_a   1.000
_cell.length_b   1.000
_cell.length_c   1.000
_cell.angle_alpha   90.00
_cell.angle_beta   90.00
_cell.angle_gamma   90.00
#
_symmetry.space_group_name_H-M   'P 1'
#
loop_
_entity.id
_entity.type
_entity.pdbx_description
1 polymer ?
#
loop_
_entity_poly.entity_id
_entity_poly.type
_entity_poly.pdbx_seq_one_letter_code
_entity_poly.pdbx_strand_id
1 'polypeptide(L)'
;EKGKYPGLNTSLLITTSDQCIGSGHLQKRPVGSSVTVHEAAKLMMSVSDNTATDLLFRKFGTDSLDRWLGSLGLNSSQIILTNRQAWLLSLGKVPGWGKTTPEARIANWSKLDRQGRLKLASAIERNASTMDLRKFQAIENASLGTQSEYQDNQLAARLDNQMSALDLARLLIKLDEGSLLSTRQTEVAFQILAGQKYHTRLPSKLAASTQIYHKTGTLSGVRNDAGLLYTKNRKDGVAVVFLSGGDDGSGRVQLGRLSDLAEQTQGGPLRVAELPHLVVSQ
;
A
#
# COMPACT_ATOMS: atom_id res chain seq x y z
N GLU A 1 -16.10 12.24 -13.38
CA GLU A 1 -16.95 13.04 -12.43
C GLU A 1 -16.18 14.28 -11.97
N LYS A 2 -16.17 15.36 -12.78
CA LYS A 2 -15.55 16.64 -12.41
C LYS A 2 -16.23 17.19 -11.13
N GLY A 3 -15.44 17.48 -10.09
CA GLY A 3 -15.91 18.13 -8.87
C GLY A 3 -16.23 17.22 -7.67
N LYS A 4 -16.21 15.89 -7.83
CA LYS A 4 -16.50 14.97 -6.71
C LYS A 4 -15.31 14.80 -5.74
N TYR A 5 -14.09 14.92 -6.24
CA TYR A 5 -12.88 14.76 -5.43
C TYR A 5 -12.07 16.05 -5.37
N PRO A 6 -11.33 16.28 -4.27
CA PRO A 6 -10.54 17.50 -4.11
C PRO A 6 -9.37 17.53 -5.10
N GLY A 7 -9.09 18.73 -5.62
CA GLY A 7 -7.90 18.97 -6.42
C GLY A 7 -6.62 18.92 -5.58
N LEU A 8 -5.46 18.85 -6.23
CA LEU A 8 -4.15 18.72 -5.58
C LEU A 8 -3.84 19.85 -4.57
N ASN A 9 -4.31 21.05 -4.82
CA ASN A 9 -4.10 22.21 -3.94
C ASN A 9 -5.14 22.33 -2.82
N THR A 10 -6.12 21.42 -2.76
CA THR A 10 -7.11 21.44 -1.68
C THR A 10 -6.43 21.13 -0.36
N SER A 11 -6.70 21.97 0.62
CA SER A 11 -6.23 21.80 2.00
C SER A 11 -7.13 20.81 2.74
N LEU A 12 -6.53 19.83 3.39
CA LEU A 12 -7.19 18.82 4.23
C LEU A 12 -6.76 19.04 5.68
N LEU A 13 -7.71 18.98 6.61
CA LEU A 13 -7.42 19.04 8.05
C LEU A 13 -7.07 17.65 8.56
N ILE A 14 -5.99 17.58 9.35
CA ILE A 14 -5.61 16.34 10.04
C ILE A 14 -6.52 16.16 11.25
N THR A 15 -7.25 15.05 11.30
CA THR A 15 -8.09 14.69 12.44
C THR A 15 -7.41 13.64 13.32
N THR A 16 -7.94 13.44 14.51
CA THR A 16 -7.47 12.37 15.42
C THR A 16 -7.50 10.99 14.74
N SER A 17 -8.52 10.75 13.92
CA SER A 17 -8.68 9.49 13.19
C SER A 17 -7.69 9.30 12.04
N ASP A 18 -7.10 10.37 11.52
CA ASP A 18 -6.10 10.28 10.45
C ASP A 18 -4.72 9.92 11.00
N GLN A 19 -4.42 10.30 12.26
CA GLN A 19 -3.11 10.03 12.83
C GLN A 19 -2.88 8.53 13.01
N CYS A 20 -1.84 8.03 12.36
CA CYS A 20 -1.43 6.62 12.40
C CYS A 20 0.02 6.50 12.84
N ILE A 21 0.31 5.47 13.66
CA ILE A 21 1.68 5.12 14.08
C ILE A 21 2.48 4.56 12.90
N GLY A 22 3.77 4.36 13.12
CA GLY A 22 4.71 3.81 12.14
C GLY A 22 5.42 4.87 11.31
N SER A 23 5.57 4.64 10.00
CA SER A 23 6.38 5.50 9.15
C SER A 23 5.73 6.86 8.84
N GLY A 24 6.58 7.84 8.59
CA GLY A 24 6.20 9.18 8.16
C GLY A 24 6.40 10.26 9.20
N HIS A 25 6.02 11.48 8.83
CA HIS A 25 6.22 12.67 9.64
C HIS A 25 4.92 13.39 9.99
N LEU A 26 3.85 13.15 9.23
CA LEU A 26 2.60 13.89 9.36
C LEU A 26 1.90 13.60 10.70
N GLN A 27 2.11 12.41 11.28
CA GLN A 27 1.64 12.05 12.60
C GLN A 27 2.13 12.97 13.73
N LYS A 28 3.25 13.70 13.50
CA LYS A 28 3.82 14.65 14.47
C LYS A 28 3.16 16.02 14.43
N ARG A 29 2.38 16.32 13.38
CA ARG A 29 1.64 17.58 13.29
C ARG A 29 0.44 17.56 14.22
N PRO A 30 0.09 18.69 14.83
CA PRO A 30 -1.09 18.81 15.69
C PRO A 30 -2.37 18.46 14.91
N VAL A 31 -3.34 17.83 15.60
CA VAL A 31 -4.71 17.71 15.10
C VAL A 31 -5.26 19.13 14.83
N GLY A 32 -5.97 19.29 13.72
CA GLY A 32 -6.46 20.59 13.24
C GLY A 32 -5.48 21.33 12.34
N SER A 33 -4.20 20.91 12.24
CA SER A 33 -3.31 21.45 11.21
C SER A 33 -3.71 20.97 9.82
N SER A 34 -3.28 21.70 8.79
CA SER A 34 -3.64 21.40 7.41
C SER A 34 -2.47 20.90 6.58
N VAL A 35 -2.78 20.14 5.56
CA VAL A 35 -1.86 19.66 4.53
C VAL A 35 -2.60 19.62 3.19
N THR A 36 -1.93 19.95 2.07
CA THR A 36 -2.57 19.81 0.77
C THR A 36 -2.64 18.35 0.31
N VAL A 37 -3.60 18.04 -0.57
CA VAL A 37 -3.67 16.72 -1.22
C VAL A 37 -2.34 16.35 -1.88
N HIS A 38 -1.70 17.31 -2.56
CA HIS A 38 -0.40 17.11 -3.20
C HIS A 38 0.71 16.78 -2.20
N GLU A 39 0.81 17.54 -1.11
CA GLU A 39 1.81 17.28 -0.06
C GLU A 39 1.58 15.93 0.59
N ALA A 40 0.33 15.58 0.93
CA ALA A 40 0.00 14.28 1.49
C ALA A 40 0.35 13.14 0.52
N ALA A 41 0.03 13.26 -0.78
CA ALA A 41 0.39 12.27 -1.79
C ALA A 41 1.92 12.11 -1.94
N LYS A 42 2.68 13.20 -1.89
CA LYS A 42 4.15 13.14 -1.88
C LYS A 42 4.69 12.42 -0.66
N LEU A 43 4.19 12.72 0.53
CA LEU A 43 4.61 12.05 1.77
C LEU A 43 4.26 10.56 1.77
N MET A 44 3.04 10.21 1.33
CA MET A 44 2.60 8.83 1.17
C MET A 44 3.55 8.03 0.27
N MET A 45 3.95 8.59 -0.87
CA MET A 45 4.79 7.89 -1.84
C MET A 45 6.27 7.94 -1.49
N SER A 46 6.81 9.05 -1.00
CA SER A 46 8.25 9.24 -0.79
C SER A 46 8.79 8.55 0.46
N VAL A 47 8.06 8.63 1.58
CA VAL A 47 8.48 8.10 2.89
C VAL A 47 7.47 7.13 3.50
N SER A 48 6.49 6.69 2.72
CA SER A 48 5.42 5.79 3.19
C SER A 48 4.68 6.35 4.41
N ASP A 49 4.35 7.65 4.41
CA ASP A 49 3.70 8.30 5.54
C ASP A 49 2.30 7.72 5.78
N ASN A 50 2.14 7.02 6.90
CA ASN A 50 0.89 6.33 7.23
C ASN A 50 -0.26 7.31 7.49
N THR A 51 0.02 8.43 8.16
CA THR A 51 -1.00 9.47 8.40
C THR A 51 -1.43 10.14 7.11
N ALA A 52 -0.48 10.42 6.20
CA ALA A 52 -0.82 10.96 4.87
C ALA A 52 -1.67 9.98 4.06
N THR A 53 -1.34 8.69 4.12
CA THR A 53 -2.10 7.63 3.45
C THR A 53 -3.53 7.57 3.99
N ASP A 54 -3.71 7.49 5.30
CA ASP A 54 -5.01 7.37 5.94
C ASP A 54 -5.88 8.60 5.72
N LEU A 55 -5.29 9.80 5.77
CA LEU A 55 -5.97 11.06 5.45
C LEU A 55 -6.54 11.06 4.02
N LEU A 56 -5.73 10.68 3.03
CA LEU A 56 -6.16 10.59 1.63
C LEU A 56 -7.20 9.49 1.44
N PHE A 57 -6.94 8.31 2.01
CA PHE A 57 -7.82 7.16 1.89
C PHE A 57 -9.23 7.46 2.44
N ARG A 58 -9.31 8.11 3.59
CA ARG A 58 -10.57 8.54 4.20
C ARG A 58 -11.24 9.64 3.38
N LYS A 59 -10.48 10.58 2.82
CA LYS A 59 -11.01 11.66 2.00
C LYS A 59 -11.63 11.15 0.70
N PHE A 60 -11.03 10.16 0.05
CA PHE A 60 -11.55 9.56 -1.16
C PHE A 60 -12.63 8.50 -0.89
N GLY A 61 -12.63 7.92 0.29
CA GLY A 61 -13.54 6.87 0.72
C GLY A 61 -13.06 5.48 0.29
N THR A 62 -12.97 4.58 1.26
CA THR A 62 -12.46 3.22 1.07
C THR A 62 -13.26 2.43 0.03
N ASP A 63 -14.58 2.47 0.14
CA ASP A 63 -15.48 1.80 -0.81
C ASP A 63 -15.39 2.38 -2.24
N SER A 64 -15.11 3.68 -2.37
CA SER A 64 -14.92 4.32 -3.67
C SER A 64 -13.66 3.85 -4.38
N LEU A 65 -12.56 3.69 -3.64
CA LEU A 65 -11.30 3.20 -4.19
C LEU A 65 -11.43 1.75 -4.66
N ASP A 66 -12.03 0.92 -3.83
CA ASP A 66 -12.22 -0.49 -4.14
C ASP A 66 -13.17 -0.70 -5.35
N ARG A 67 -14.28 0.06 -5.45
CA ARG A 67 -15.13 0.07 -6.64
C ARG A 67 -14.39 0.56 -7.88
N TRP A 68 -13.52 1.56 -7.74
CA TRP A 68 -12.72 2.06 -8.85
C TRP A 68 -11.78 0.98 -9.40
N LEU A 69 -11.08 0.23 -8.53
CA LEU A 69 -10.28 -0.92 -8.96
C LEU A 69 -11.11 -1.95 -9.71
N GLY A 70 -12.30 -2.29 -9.21
CA GLY A 70 -13.24 -3.19 -9.89
C GLY A 70 -13.66 -2.67 -11.27
N SER A 71 -13.89 -1.35 -11.42
CA SER A 71 -14.24 -0.74 -12.71
C SER A 71 -13.11 -0.80 -13.75
N LEU A 72 -11.87 -1.00 -13.31
CA LEU A 72 -10.70 -1.21 -14.17
C LEU A 72 -10.47 -2.71 -14.50
N GLY A 73 -11.33 -3.60 -14.00
CA GLY A 73 -11.16 -5.04 -14.14
C GLY A 73 -10.09 -5.65 -13.23
N LEU A 74 -9.69 -4.95 -12.17
CA LEU A 74 -8.69 -5.39 -11.18
C LEU A 74 -9.39 -6.11 -10.03
N ASN A 75 -9.99 -7.27 -10.33
CA ASN A 75 -10.91 -7.97 -9.44
C ASN A 75 -10.22 -8.92 -8.43
N SER A 76 -8.92 -9.17 -8.60
CA SER A 76 -8.11 -9.98 -7.68
C SER A 76 -7.46 -9.12 -6.58
N SER A 77 -8.00 -7.92 -6.37
CA SER A 77 -7.48 -6.95 -5.40
C SER A 77 -8.61 -6.41 -4.54
N GLN A 78 -8.32 -6.17 -3.26
CA GLN A 78 -9.26 -5.61 -2.30
C GLN A 78 -8.55 -4.60 -1.40
N ILE A 79 -8.94 -3.32 -1.49
CA ILE A 79 -8.34 -2.22 -0.73
C ILE A 79 -9.45 -1.50 0.03
N ILE A 80 -9.64 -1.85 1.30
CA ILE A 80 -10.76 -1.42 2.14
C ILE A 80 -10.37 -0.89 3.52
N LEU A 81 -9.13 -1.12 3.95
CA LEU A 81 -8.65 -0.70 5.27
C LEU A 81 -7.71 0.50 5.15
N THR A 82 -7.87 1.48 6.03
CA THR A 82 -6.78 2.42 6.34
C THR A 82 -5.67 1.69 7.09
N ASN A 83 -4.45 2.24 7.13
CA ASN A 83 -3.37 1.65 7.94
C ASN A 83 -3.77 1.52 9.41
N ARG A 84 -4.43 2.54 9.95
CA ARG A 84 -4.94 2.54 11.33
C ARG A 84 -5.93 1.41 11.56
N GLN A 85 -6.86 1.16 10.64
CA GLN A 85 -7.83 0.07 10.74
C GLN A 85 -7.16 -1.30 10.65
N ALA A 86 -6.23 -1.50 9.71
CA ALA A 86 -5.46 -2.73 9.58
C ALA A 86 -4.66 -3.04 10.84
N TRP A 87 -4.01 -2.03 11.40
CA TRP A 87 -3.25 -2.16 12.65
C TRP A 87 -4.14 -2.54 13.84
N LEU A 88 -5.27 -1.85 14.04
CA LEU A 88 -6.21 -2.17 15.11
C LEU A 88 -6.83 -3.56 14.95
N LEU A 89 -7.09 -3.99 13.72
CA LEU A 89 -7.53 -5.36 13.41
C LEU A 89 -6.46 -6.39 13.82
N SER A 90 -5.21 -6.15 13.44
CA SER A 90 -4.08 -7.01 13.81
C SER A 90 -3.84 -7.06 15.33
N LEU A 91 -4.07 -5.96 16.04
CA LEU A 91 -3.99 -5.88 17.49
C LEU A 91 -5.22 -6.44 18.24
N GLY A 92 -6.22 -6.96 17.49
CA GLY A 92 -7.45 -7.51 18.08
C GLY A 92 -8.37 -6.45 18.70
N LYS A 93 -8.23 -5.17 18.32
CA LYS A 93 -9.08 -4.07 18.80
C LYS A 93 -10.33 -3.94 17.92
N VAL A 94 -11.07 -5.02 17.80
CA VAL A 94 -12.23 -5.18 16.92
C VAL A 94 -13.50 -5.25 17.74
N PRO A 95 -14.48 -4.37 17.49
CA PRO A 95 -15.76 -4.41 18.19
C PRO A 95 -16.46 -5.76 18.03
N GLY A 96 -16.94 -6.32 19.12
CA GLY A 96 -17.70 -7.57 19.13
C GLY A 96 -16.86 -8.87 19.08
N TRP A 97 -15.53 -8.78 18.89
CA TRP A 97 -14.71 -10.01 18.87
C TRP A 97 -14.15 -10.42 20.22
N GLY A 98 -14.19 -9.56 21.24
CA GLY A 98 -13.60 -9.82 22.55
C GLY A 98 -12.07 -10.04 22.47
N LYS A 99 -11.53 -10.84 23.38
CA LYS A 99 -10.13 -11.28 23.33
C LYS A 99 -10.00 -12.42 22.30
N THR A 100 -9.18 -12.24 21.29
CA THR A 100 -8.96 -13.23 20.22
C THR A 100 -7.46 -13.51 20.06
N THR A 101 -7.13 -14.75 19.70
CA THR A 101 -5.78 -15.11 19.25
C THR A 101 -5.54 -14.61 17.82
N PRO A 102 -4.28 -14.51 17.34
CA PRO A 102 -3.97 -14.21 15.96
C PRO A 102 -4.71 -15.08 14.94
N GLU A 103 -4.74 -16.38 15.17
CA GLU A 103 -5.39 -17.35 14.30
C GLU A 103 -6.92 -17.14 14.26
N ALA A 104 -7.53 -16.85 15.40
CA ALA A 104 -8.95 -16.55 15.49
C ALA A 104 -9.31 -15.25 14.74
N ARG A 105 -8.43 -14.23 14.81
CA ARG A 105 -8.61 -12.97 14.02
C ARG A 105 -8.59 -13.24 12.53
N ILE A 106 -7.59 -14.02 12.07
CA ILE A 106 -7.49 -14.42 10.66
C ILE A 106 -8.73 -15.22 10.23
N ALA A 107 -9.14 -16.21 11.03
CA ALA A 107 -10.30 -17.03 10.73
C ALA A 107 -11.60 -16.21 10.68
N ASN A 108 -11.78 -15.28 11.62
CA ASN A 108 -12.96 -14.40 11.63
C ASN A 108 -12.99 -13.46 10.42
N TRP A 109 -11.85 -12.87 10.06
CA TRP A 109 -11.73 -12.01 8.88
C TRP A 109 -11.98 -12.77 7.58
N SER A 110 -11.46 -13.99 7.47
CA SER A 110 -11.60 -14.83 6.27
C SER A 110 -13.04 -15.30 6.01
N LYS A 111 -13.87 -15.36 7.05
CA LYS A 111 -15.30 -15.69 6.93
C LYS A 111 -16.15 -14.53 6.38
N LEU A 112 -15.62 -13.30 6.41
CA LEU A 112 -16.36 -12.14 5.96
C LEU A 112 -16.23 -12.00 4.45
N ASP A 113 -17.37 -11.79 3.81
CA ASP A 113 -17.41 -11.28 2.45
C ASP A 113 -16.97 -9.80 2.40
N ARG A 114 -16.90 -9.24 1.20
CA ARG A 114 -16.51 -7.84 1.00
C ARG A 114 -17.35 -6.87 1.83
N GLN A 115 -18.67 -7.06 1.86
CA GLN A 115 -19.59 -6.19 2.60
C GLN A 115 -19.39 -6.30 4.11
N GLY A 116 -19.17 -7.52 4.60
CA GLY A 116 -18.84 -7.78 5.99
C GLY A 116 -17.53 -7.09 6.41
N ARG A 117 -16.52 -7.15 5.57
CA ARG A 117 -15.22 -6.46 5.80
C ARG A 117 -15.37 -4.94 5.84
N LEU A 118 -16.12 -4.33 4.91
CA LEU A 118 -16.40 -2.90 4.91
C LEU A 118 -17.18 -2.46 6.15
N LYS A 119 -18.19 -3.23 6.57
CA LYS A 119 -18.94 -2.98 7.81
C LYS A 119 -18.02 -3.05 9.03
N LEU A 120 -17.13 -4.04 9.09
CA LEU A 120 -16.17 -4.20 10.18
C LEU A 120 -15.16 -3.05 10.21
N ALA A 121 -14.59 -2.67 9.08
CA ALA A 121 -13.69 -1.51 8.95
C ALA A 121 -14.36 -0.24 9.50
N SER A 122 -15.61 0.00 9.11
CA SER A 122 -16.40 1.13 9.62
C SER A 122 -16.68 1.04 11.13
N ALA A 123 -16.86 -0.17 11.68
CA ALA A 123 -17.05 -0.36 13.12
C ALA A 123 -15.74 -0.11 13.89
N ILE A 124 -14.59 -0.58 13.40
CA ILE A 124 -13.26 -0.29 13.97
C ILE A 124 -13.05 1.22 13.99
N GLU A 125 -13.34 1.91 12.90
CA GLU A 125 -13.22 3.36 12.79
C GLU A 125 -14.03 4.10 13.84
N ARG A 126 -15.33 3.81 13.94
CA ARG A 126 -16.20 4.46 14.94
C ARG A 126 -15.72 4.21 16.38
N ASN A 127 -15.29 2.98 16.68
CA ASN A 127 -14.80 2.62 18.01
C ASN A 127 -13.49 3.33 18.37
N ALA A 128 -12.66 3.64 17.38
CA ALA A 128 -11.38 4.29 17.54
C ALA A 128 -11.41 5.80 17.25
N SER A 129 -12.55 6.40 16.97
CA SER A 129 -12.67 7.79 16.52
C SER A 129 -12.11 8.82 17.51
N THR A 130 -12.17 8.55 18.80
CA THR A 130 -11.63 9.39 19.88
C THR A 130 -10.27 8.93 20.40
N MET A 131 -9.70 7.88 19.81
CA MET A 131 -8.39 7.36 20.20
C MET A 131 -7.29 8.24 19.63
N ASP A 132 -6.62 9.01 20.47
CA ASP A 132 -5.46 9.79 20.07
C ASP A 132 -4.22 8.91 19.78
N LEU A 133 -3.19 9.53 19.22
CA LEU A 133 -1.96 8.84 18.84
C LEU A 133 -1.24 8.21 20.05
N ARG A 134 -1.28 8.85 21.22
CA ARG A 134 -0.64 8.33 22.44
C ARG A 134 -1.30 7.05 22.91
N LYS A 135 -2.63 7.04 22.93
CA LYS A 135 -3.40 5.83 23.28
C LYS A 135 -3.18 4.73 22.27
N PHE A 136 -3.13 5.06 20.99
CA PHE A 136 -2.84 4.07 19.94
C PHE A 136 -1.44 3.46 20.12
N GLN A 137 -0.41 4.29 20.32
CA GLN A 137 0.97 3.85 20.60
C GLN A 137 1.07 2.99 21.87
N ALA A 138 0.34 3.35 22.90
CA ALA A 138 0.30 2.56 24.15
C ALA A 138 -0.30 1.16 23.92
N ILE A 139 -1.34 1.04 23.09
CA ILE A 139 -1.93 -0.25 22.72
C ILE A 139 -0.93 -1.10 21.95
N GLU A 140 -0.22 -0.53 20.98
CA GLU A 140 0.81 -1.22 20.23
C GLU A 140 1.94 -1.68 21.15
N ASN A 141 2.50 -0.79 21.96
CA ASN A 141 3.59 -1.12 22.88
C ASN A 141 3.21 -2.26 23.85
N ALA A 142 1.96 -2.29 24.33
CA ALA A 142 1.46 -3.35 25.18
C ALA A 142 1.30 -4.70 24.46
N SER A 143 1.30 -4.72 23.14
CA SER A 143 1.22 -5.94 22.33
C SER A 143 2.58 -6.47 21.90
N LEU A 144 3.64 -5.68 22.01
CA LEU A 144 4.99 -6.09 21.61
C LEU A 144 5.44 -7.32 22.43
N GLY A 145 5.93 -8.34 21.73
CA GLY A 145 6.39 -9.59 22.33
C GLY A 145 5.27 -10.53 22.84
N THR A 146 3.99 -10.18 22.63
CA THR A 146 2.86 -11.05 22.99
C THR A 146 2.56 -12.10 21.91
N GLN A 147 3.15 -11.96 20.74
CA GLN A 147 2.99 -12.82 19.58
C GLN A 147 4.35 -13.28 19.08
N SER A 148 4.39 -14.45 18.47
CA SER A 148 5.60 -14.93 17.78
C SER A 148 5.78 -14.17 16.45
N GLU A 149 7.01 -14.14 15.94
CA GLU A 149 7.31 -13.55 14.63
C GLU A 149 6.47 -14.21 13.52
N TYR A 150 6.28 -15.53 13.59
CA TYR A 150 5.40 -16.24 12.66
C TYR A 150 3.96 -15.71 12.71
N GLN A 151 3.40 -15.47 13.91
CA GLN A 151 2.05 -14.92 14.05
C GLN A 151 1.96 -13.50 13.49
N ASP A 152 2.95 -12.65 13.74
CA ASP A 152 3.01 -11.29 13.19
C ASP A 152 3.06 -11.32 11.66
N ASN A 153 3.85 -12.24 11.08
CA ASN A 153 3.93 -12.43 9.64
C ASN A 153 2.59 -12.87 9.04
N GLN A 154 1.89 -13.80 9.70
CA GLN A 154 0.58 -14.26 9.24
C GLN A 154 -0.49 -13.15 9.35
N LEU A 155 -0.50 -12.36 10.41
CA LEU A 155 -1.41 -11.23 10.57
C LEU A 155 -1.17 -10.20 9.47
N ALA A 156 0.08 -9.81 9.23
CA ALA A 156 0.46 -8.85 8.19
C ALA A 156 0.05 -9.33 6.79
N ALA A 157 0.25 -10.61 6.49
CA ALA A 157 -0.08 -11.16 5.18
C ALA A 157 -1.59 -11.37 4.94
N ARG A 158 -2.39 -11.53 6.00
CA ARG A 158 -3.78 -11.99 5.86
C ARG A 158 -4.84 -10.99 6.29
N LEU A 159 -4.52 -10.02 7.13
CA LEU A 159 -5.49 -9.05 7.64
C LEU A 159 -5.40 -7.68 6.98
N ASP A 160 -4.41 -7.42 6.15
CA ASP A 160 -4.24 -6.15 5.46
C ASP A 160 -4.95 -6.16 4.09
N ASN A 161 -4.90 -5.02 3.42
CA ASN A 161 -5.34 -4.89 2.04
C ASN A 161 -4.57 -5.85 1.14
N GLN A 162 -5.27 -6.44 0.20
CA GLN A 162 -4.70 -7.43 -0.72
C GLN A 162 -4.68 -6.89 -2.14
N MET A 163 -3.58 -7.09 -2.84
CA MET A 163 -3.46 -6.77 -4.25
C MET A 163 -2.65 -7.86 -4.96
N SER A 164 -3.17 -8.39 -6.07
CA SER A 164 -2.41 -9.35 -6.86
C SER A 164 -1.30 -8.63 -7.65
N ALA A 165 -0.18 -9.33 -7.87
CA ALA A 165 0.91 -8.80 -8.67
C ALA A 165 0.45 -8.44 -10.10
N LEU A 166 -0.44 -9.25 -10.67
CA LEU A 166 -1.00 -9.02 -12.00
C LEU A 166 -1.88 -7.75 -12.05
N ASP A 167 -2.74 -7.54 -11.05
CA ASP A 167 -3.59 -6.34 -11.00
C ASP A 167 -2.74 -5.08 -10.83
N LEU A 168 -1.71 -5.13 -9.99
CA LEU A 168 -0.80 -4.00 -9.80
C LEU A 168 0.02 -3.72 -11.08
N ALA A 169 0.49 -4.75 -11.77
CA ALA A 169 1.17 -4.60 -13.06
C ALA A 169 0.24 -3.97 -14.11
N ARG A 170 -1.01 -4.42 -14.20
CA ARG A 170 -2.02 -3.83 -15.10
C ARG A 170 -2.31 -2.36 -14.77
N LEU A 171 -2.38 -2.02 -13.48
CA LEU A 171 -2.57 -0.63 -13.05
C LEU A 171 -1.40 0.25 -13.48
N LEU A 172 -0.16 -0.22 -13.30
CA LEU A 172 1.05 0.48 -13.71
C LEU A 172 1.10 0.66 -15.25
N ILE A 173 0.77 -0.39 -16.01
CA ILE A 173 0.68 -0.32 -17.48
C ILE A 173 -0.35 0.72 -17.92
N LYS A 174 -1.55 0.69 -17.33
CA LYS A 174 -2.59 1.69 -17.64
C LYS A 174 -2.16 3.13 -17.31
N LEU A 175 -1.35 3.31 -16.27
CA LEU A 175 -0.75 4.62 -15.94
C LEU A 175 0.25 5.05 -17.02
N ASP A 176 1.13 4.15 -17.45
CA ASP A 176 2.14 4.38 -18.49
C ASP A 176 1.50 4.74 -19.84
N GLU A 177 0.46 4.01 -20.24
CA GLU A 177 -0.32 4.23 -21.46
C GLU A 177 -1.16 5.53 -21.42
N GLY A 178 -1.23 6.22 -20.27
CA GLY A 178 -2.05 7.43 -20.11
C GLY A 178 -3.56 7.15 -20.13
N SER A 179 -3.99 5.90 -19.95
CA SER A 179 -5.40 5.52 -20.01
C SER A 179 -6.18 5.76 -18.71
N LEU A 180 -5.49 6.09 -17.60
CA LEU A 180 -6.10 6.35 -16.29
C LEU A 180 -6.37 7.82 -16.01
N LEU A 181 -5.50 8.69 -16.47
CA LEU A 181 -5.42 10.09 -16.10
C LEU A 181 -5.24 10.95 -17.35
N SER A 182 -5.55 12.25 -17.25
CA SER A 182 -5.14 13.20 -18.29
C SER A 182 -3.61 13.32 -18.33
N THR A 183 -3.04 13.75 -19.46
CA THR A 183 -1.59 13.93 -19.65
C THR A 183 -0.95 14.68 -18.47
N ARG A 184 -1.51 15.83 -18.08
CA ARG A 184 -1.02 16.63 -16.95
C ARG A 184 -1.09 15.89 -15.62
N GLN A 185 -2.13 15.11 -15.38
CA GLN A 185 -2.28 14.33 -14.14
C GLN A 185 -1.31 13.15 -14.13
N THR A 186 -1.07 12.51 -15.26
CA THR A 186 -0.06 11.46 -15.43
C THR A 186 1.33 11.99 -15.11
N GLU A 187 1.72 13.15 -15.65
CA GLU A 187 2.99 13.81 -15.31
C GLU A 187 3.15 14.06 -13.82
N VAL A 188 2.11 14.55 -13.14
CA VAL A 188 2.14 14.76 -11.70
C VAL A 188 2.27 13.43 -10.94
N ALA A 189 1.58 12.38 -11.37
CA ALA A 189 1.70 11.05 -10.77
C ALA A 189 3.13 10.51 -10.87
N PHE A 190 3.77 10.64 -12.03
CA PHE A 190 5.18 10.28 -12.20
C PHE A 190 6.13 11.13 -11.34
N GLN A 191 5.90 12.43 -11.22
CA GLN A 191 6.69 13.30 -10.33
C GLN A 191 6.58 12.86 -8.86
N ILE A 192 5.39 12.47 -8.42
CA ILE A 192 5.17 11.97 -7.06
C ILE A 192 5.89 10.61 -6.87
N LEU A 193 5.78 9.69 -7.83
CA LEU A 193 6.46 8.38 -7.79
C LEU A 193 7.98 8.52 -7.82
N ALA A 194 8.53 9.44 -8.60
CA ALA A 194 9.96 9.75 -8.64
C ALA A 194 10.54 10.22 -7.30
N GLY A 195 9.67 10.69 -6.39
CA GLY A 195 10.05 11.13 -5.04
C GLY A 195 10.33 10.00 -4.05
N GLN A 196 10.22 8.71 -4.42
CA GLN A 196 10.50 7.58 -3.54
C GLN A 196 11.95 7.61 -3.02
N LYS A 197 12.12 7.50 -1.69
CA LYS A 197 13.43 7.59 -1.02
C LYS A 197 14.07 6.24 -0.70
N TYR A 198 13.32 5.14 -0.80
CA TYR A 198 13.82 3.80 -0.47
C TYR A 198 14.29 3.07 -1.72
N HIS A 199 15.61 3.03 -1.93
CA HIS A 199 16.24 2.45 -3.13
C HIS A 199 16.94 1.11 -2.88
N THR A 200 16.58 0.40 -1.80
CA THR A 200 17.25 -0.84 -1.37
C THR A 200 16.73 -2.11 -2.01
N ARG A 201 15.71 -2.02 -2.88
CA ARG A 201 15.06 -3.17 -3.55
C ARG A 201 15.20 -3.06 -5.06
N LEU A 202 14.11 -2.88 -5.82
CA LEU A 202 14.18 -2.81 -7.29
C LEU A 202 15.33 -1.92 -7.81
N PRO A 203 15.56 -0.70 -7.28
CA PRO A 203 16.65 0.14 -7.77
C PRO A 203 18.05 -0.36 -7.43
N SER A 204 18.20 -1.23 -6.45
CA SER A 204 19.53 -1.56 -5.86
C SER A 204 20.54 -2.19 -6.83
N LYS A 205 20.07 -2.75 -7.93
CA LYS A 205 20.87 -3.43 -8.97
C LYS A 205 20.70 -2.82 -10.36
N LEU A 206 19.92 -1.76 -10.48
CA LEU A 206 19.68 -1.13 -11.78
C LEU A 206 20.89 -0.28 -12.19
N ALA A 207 21.15 -0.22 -13.49
CA ALA A 207 22.13 0.71 -14.04
C ALA A 207 21.75 2.16 -13.71
N ALA A 208 22.73 3.02 -13.47
CA ALA A 208 22.51 4.43 -13.14
C ALA A 208 21.71 5.20 -14.23
N SER A 209 21.66 4.65 -15.44
CA SER A 209 20.89 5.21 -16.56
C SER A 209 19.44 4.78 -16.59
N THR A 210 19.00 3.86 -15.71
CA THR A 210 17.63 3.39 -15.64
C THR A 210 16.80 4.36 -14.81
N GLN A 211 15.74 4.89 -15.40
CA GLN A 211 14.77 5.70 -14.68
C GLN A 211 13.72 4.78 -14.07
N ILE A 212 13.44 4.97 -12.78
CA ILE A 212 12.48 4.16 -12.05
C ILE A 212 11.46 5.02 -11.30
N TYR A 213 10.20 4.62 -11.40
CA TYR A 213 9.07 5.19 -10.68
C TYR A 213 8.41 4.07 -9.88
N HIS A 214 8.66 4.02 -8.57
CA HIS A 214 8.29 2.85 -7.80
C HIS A 214 7.76 3.18 -6.40
N LYS A 215 7.21 2.15 -5.73
CA LYS A 215 6.79 2.20 -4.34
C LYS A 215 7.12 0.91 -3.63
N THR A 216 7.79 1.03 -2.50
CA THR A 216 8.08 -0.08 -1.58
C THR A 216 6.92 -0.33 -0.61
N GLY A 217 6.77 -1.58 -0.15
CA GLY A 217 5.90 -1.96 0.97
C GLY A 217 6.69 -2.80 1.98
N THR A 218 6.46 -2.57 3.28
CA THR A 218 7.15 -3.30 4.35
C THR A 218 6.24 -3.51 5.54
N LEU A 219 5.97 -4.76 5.86
CA LEU A 219 5.34 -5.19 7.11
C LEU A 219 6.18 -6.34 7.69
N SER A 220 5.75 -6.92 8.81
CA SER A 220 6.37 -8.13 9.32
C SER A 220 6.27 -9.24 8.28
N GLY A 221 7.39 -9.87 7.92
CA GLY A 221 7.46 -10.90 6.87
C GLY A 221 7.07 -10.47 5.44
N VAL A 222 6.79 -9.18 5.20
CA VAL A 222 6.38 -8.68 3.87
C VAL A 222 7.40 -7.67 3.36
N ARG A 223 7.89 -7.88 2.14
CA ARG A 223 8.86 -7.03 1.44
C ARG A 223 8.45 -6.84 -0.01
N ASN A 224 7.68 -5.80 -0.26
CA ASN A 224 7.14 -5.51 -1.58
C ASN A 224 7.90 -4.36 -2.25
N ASP A 225 7.96 -4.39 -3.59
CA ASP A 225 8.34 -3.25 -4.41
C ASP A 225 7.67 -3.37 -5.78
N ALA A 226 7.15 -2.27 -6.30
CA ALA A 226 6.50 -2.26 -7.60
C ALA A 226 6.70 -0.92 -8.28
N GLY A 227 6.88 -0.93 -9.60
CA GLY A 227 7.11 0.30 -10.34
C GLY A 227 7.23 0.12 -11.84
N LEU A 228 7.48 1.24 -12.50
CA LEU A 228 7.78 1.36 -13.93
C LEU A 228 9.25 1.69 -14.13
N LEU A 229 9.93 0.93 -14.98
CA LEU A 229 11.33 1.10 -15.33
C LEU A 229 11.44 1.56 -16.79
N TYR A 230 12.26 2.58 -17.05
CA TYR A 230 12.58 3.06 -18.38
C TYR A 230 14.09 2.96 -18.59
N THR A 231 14.50 2.23 -19.63
CA THR A 231 15.90 2.11 -20.02
C THR A 231 16.18 3.01 -21.23
N LYS A 232 17.46 3.31 -21.49
CA LYS A 232 17.86 4.13 -22.66
C LYS A 232 17.34 3.60 -24.00
N ASN A 233 17.11 2.30 -24.08
CA ASN A 233 16.76 1.59 -25.32
C ASN A 233 15.24 1.35 -25.45
N ARG A 234 14.42 1.82 -24.50
CA ARG A 234 12.96 1.67 -24.55
C ARG A 234 12.26 3.01 -24.35
N LYS A 235 11.27 3.26 -25.19
CA LYS A 235 10.35 4.40 -25.04
C LYS A 235 9.23 4.07 -24.05
N ASP A 236 8.85 2.79 -23.96
CA ASP A 236 7.77 2.31 -23.09
C ASP A 236 8.34 1.80 -21.79
N GLY A 237 7.61 2.04 -20.70
CA GLY A 237 7.96 1.53 -19.39
C GLY A 237 7.82 0.00 -19.29
N VAL A 238 8.59 -0.62 -18.40
CA VAL A 238 8.41 -2.01 -17.99
C VAL A 238 7.80 -2.00 -16.60
N ALA A 239 6.61 -2.56 -16.44
CA ALA A 239 6.01 -2.75 -15.14
C ALA A 239 6.68 -3.93 -14.43
N VAL A 240 7.28 -3.69 -13.27
CA VAL A 240 7.87 -4.72 -12.43
C VAL A 240 7.16 -4.71 -11.09
N VAL A 241 6.64 -5.87 -10.69
CA VAL A 241 5.90 -6.04 -9.44
C VAL A 241 6.44 -7.23 -8.69
N PHE A 242 6.92 -6.99 -7.49
CA PHE A 242 7.30 -8.03 -6.55
C PHE A 242 6.47 -7.89 -5.27
N LEU A 243 5.67 -8.90 -4.97
CA LEU A 243 4.88 -9.00 -3.75
C LEU A 243 5.29 -10.27 -3.01
N SER A 244 5.69 -10.13 -1.75
CA SER A 244 6.03 -11.25 -0.88
C SER A 244 5.05 -11.35 0.27
N GLY A 245 4.87 -12.56 0.79
CA GLY A 245 4.11 -12.80 2.02
C GLY A 245 4.80 -13.87 2.85
N GLY A 246 5.19 -13.55 4.09
CA GLY A 246 5.86 -14.50 4.99
C GLY A 246 7.35 -14.67 4.71
N ASP A 247 8.02 -13.67 4.17
CA ASP A 247 9.43 -13.71 3.79
C ASP A 247 10.36 -13.68 5.03
N ASP A 248 11.38 -14.53 5.00
CA ASP A 248 12.48 -14.64 5.97
C ASP A 248 13.60 -13.60 5.77
N GLY A 249 13.41 -12.63 4.90
CA GLY A 249 14.43 -11.62 4.55
C GLY A 249 15.25 -11.94 3.28
N SER A 250 15.00 -13.09 2.61
CA SER A 250 15.65 -13.45 1.34
C SER A 250 15.17 -12.60 0.16
N GLY A 251 14.06 -11.89 0.30
CA GLY A 251 13.42 -11.10 -0.75
C GLY A 251 14.34 -10.05 -1.41
N ARG A 252 15.37 -9.56 -0.73
CA ARG A 252 16.35 -8.65 -1.33
C ARG A 252 17.15 -9.26 -2.47
N VAL A 253 17.50 -10.54 -2.36
CA VAL A 253 18.28 -11.25 -3.39
C VAL A 253 17.41 -11.57 -4.60
N GLN A 254 16.17 -11.94 -4.38
CA GLN A 254 15.21 -12.21 -5.46
C GLN A 254 14.85 -10.96 -6.24
N LEU A 255 14.64 -9.82 -5.56
CA LEU A 255 14.38 -8.53 -6.19
C LEU A 255 15.54 -8.05 -7.09
N GLY A 256 16.80 -8.28 -6.68
CA GLY A 256 17.95 -8.01 -7.51
C GLY A 256 17.94 -8.83 -8.81
N ARG A 257 17.57 -10.10 -8.76
CA ARG A 257 17.44 -10.96 -9.96
C ARG A 257 16.28 -10.54 -10.88
N LEU A 258 15.18 -10.03 -10.32
CA LEU A 258 14.05 -9.53 -11.11
C LEU A 258 14.39 -8.24 -11.85
N SER A 259 15.18 -7.34 -11.24
CA SER A 259 15.68 -6.16 -11.94
C SER A 259 16.62 -6.54 -13.09
N ASP A 260 17.48 -7.55 -12.91
CA ASP A 260 18.33 -8.08 -13.98
C ASP A 260 17.49 -8.64 -15.15
N LEU A 261 16.38 -9.33 -14.85
CA LEU A 261 15.45 -9.82 -15.86
C LEU A 261 14.72 -8.70 -16.60
N ALA A 262 14.31 -7.63 -15.90
CA ALA A 262 13.67 -6.46 -16.50
C ALA A 262 14.61 -5.74 -17.47
N GLU A 263 15.91 -5.68 -17.19
CA GLU A 263 16.92 -5.12 -18.09
C GLU A 263 17.20 -6.02 -19.30
N GLN A 264 17.12 -7.35 -19.14
CA GLN A 264 17.37 -8.34 -20.21
C GLN A 264 16.19 -8.47 -21.20
N THR A 265 14.97 -8.06 -20.86
CA THR A 265 13.81 -8.12 -21.76
C THR A 265 13.81 -7.00 -22.82
N GLN A 266 14.90 -6.82 -23.52
CA GLN A 266 15.03 -5.81 -24.58
C GLN A 266 14.17 -6.18 -25.79
N GLY A 267 13.21 -5.34 -26.15
CA GLY A 267 12.63 -5.29 -27.49
C GLY A 267 11.37 -6.13 -27.76
N GLY A 268 10.69 -6.67 -26.77
CA GLY A 268 9.40 -7.39 -26.94
C GLY A 268 8.19 -6.67 -26.30
N PRO A 269 6.94 -7.05 -26.65
CA PRO A 269 5.76 -6.54 -25.98
C PRO A 269 5.83 -6.87 -24.47
N LEU A 270 5.19 -6.03 -23.65
CA LEU A 270 5.07 -6.23 -22.20
C LEU A 270 4.69 -7.69 -21.89
N ARG A 271 5.60 -8.43 -21.30
CA ARG A 271 5.34 -9.81 -20.83
C ARG A 271 5.30 -9.79 -19.32
N VAL A 272 4.24 -10.33 -18.76
CA VAL A 272 4.21 -10.75 -17.36
C VAL A 272 5.11 -11.99 -17.27
N ALA A 273 6.30 -11.85 -16.69
CA ALA A 273 7.15 -12.99 -16.42
C ALA A 273 6.66 -13.66 -15.13
N GLU A 274 5.97 -14.78 -15.24
CA GLU A 274 5.75 -15.68 -14.12
C GLU A 274 7.03 -16.48 -13.88
N LEU A 275 7.64 -16.31 -12.72
CA LEU A 275 8.76 -17.14 -12.31
C LEU A 275 8.24 -18.47 -11.75
N PRO A 276 8.72 -19.62 -12.25
CA PRO A 276 8.14 -20.93 -11.95
C PRO A 276 8.28 -21.44 -10.50
N HIS A 277 8.82 -20.65 -9.58
CA HIS A 277 9.06 -21.05 -8.19
C HIS A 277 8.66 -19.99 -7.14
N LEU A 278 7.96 -18.94 -7.52
CA LEU A 278 7.28 -18.07 -6.56
C LEU A 278 5.93 -18.71 -6.23
N VAL A 279 5.89 -19.49 -5.18
CA VAL A 279 4.63 -19.94 -4.58
C VAL A 279 3.95 -18.68 -4.02
N VAL A 280 3.11 -18.06 -4.84
CA VAL A 280 2.06 -17.19 -4.35
C VAL A 280 1.06 -18.15 -3.70
N SER A 281 1.12 -18.31 -2.39
CA SER A 281 0.07 -19.02 -1.66
C SER A 281 -1.24 -18.26 -1.92
N GLN A 282 -2.17 -18.95 -2.58
CA GLN A 282 -3.54 -18.52 -2.79
C GLN A 282 -4.24 -18.24 -1.47
#